data_e378611699693609c1997a3b3f2165a7
#
_entry.id   e378611699693609c1997a3b3f2165a7
#
_cell.length_a   1.000
_cell.length_b   1.000
_cell.length_c   1.000
_cell.angle_alpha   90.00
_cell.angle_beta   90.00
_cell.angle_gamma   90.00
#
_symmetry.space_group_name_H-M   'P 1'
#
loop_
_entity.id
_entity.type
_entity.pdbx_description
1 polymer ?
#
loop_
_entity_poly.entity_id
_entity_poly.type
_entity_poly.pdbx_seq_one_letter_code
_entity_poly.pdbx_strand_id
1 'polypeptide(L)'
;MPPVSHPFKKGALVILMNYNDHDPPHVHVRYQSDVRNYRIEIRSRRWLRPGLDLPPTLRRMVEAWVEAHEVELLEQWSNAMSGRPISVVG
;
A
#
# COMPACT_ATOMS: atom_id res chain seq x y z
N MET A 1 10.55 5.98 -0.08
CA MET A 1 9.16 5.53 0.11
C MET A 1 9.08 4.71 1.38
N PRO A 2 8.56 5.29 2.46
CA PRO A 2 8.54 4.57 3.74
C PRO A 2 7.50 3.46 3.75
N PRO A 3 7.81 2.33 4.40
CA PRO A 3 6.84 1.26 4.56
C PRO A 3 5.74 1.65 5.54
N VAL A 4 4.51 1.22 5.25
CA VAL A 4 3.37 1.36 6.16
C VAL A 4 2.90 0.00 6.66
N SER A 5 3.55 -1.07 6.27
CA SER A 5 3.25 -2.41 6.78
C SER A 5 4.52 -3.12 7.20
N HIS A 6 4.38 -4.08 8.09
CA HIS A 6 5.41 -5.09 8.28
C HIS A 6 5.45 -5.98 7.05
N PRO A 7 6.63 -6.56 6.73
CA PRO A 7 6.71 -7.46 5.58
C PRO A 7 5.79 -8.66 5.72
N PHE A 8 5.15 -9.03 4.62
CA PHE A 8 4.34 -10.24 4.52
C PHE A 8 5.17 -11.37 3.94
N LYS A 9 4.80 -12.59 4.24
CA LYS A 9 5.43 -13.79 3.67
C LYS A 9 6.95 -13.71 3.66
N LYS A 10 7.54 -13.57 4.85
CA LYS A 10 8.99 -13.53 5.05
C LYS A 10 9.68 -12.42 4.26
N GLY A 11 9.00 -11.28 4.14
CA GLY A 11 9.59 -10.11 3.49
C GLY A 11 9.39 -10.04 1.98
N ALA A 12 8.68 -11.02 1.39
CA ALA A 12 8.45 -11.02 -0.04
C ALA A 12 7.52 -9.91 -0.51
N LEU A 13 6.65 -9.42 0.38
CA LEU A 13 5.62 -8.43 0.07
C LEU A 13 5.65 -7.33 1.13
N VAL A 14 5.72 -6.08 0.70
CA VAL A 14 5.68 -4.94 1.61
C VAL A 14 4.80 -3.85 1.01
N ILE A 15 4.09 -3.13 1.87
CA ILE A 15 3.22 -2.03 1.47
C ILE A 15 3.88 -0.72 1.88
N LEU A 16 3.93 0.23 0.94
CA LEU A 16 4.67 1.48 1.08
C LEU A 16 3.78 2.66 0.71
N MET A 17 4.17 3.85 1.17
CA MET A 17 3.44 5.07 0.86
C MET A 17 4.43 6.18 0.52
N ASN A 18 4.16 6.95 -0.52
CA ASN A 18 4.99 8.08 -0.90
C ASN A 18 4.54 9.36 -0.21
N TYR A 19 5.51 10.24 0.06
CA TYR A 19 5.21 11.62 0.44
C TYR A 19 4.78 12.41 -0.80
N ASN A 20 3.86 13.36 -0.60
CA ASN A 20 3.43 14.29 -1.66
C ASN A 20 2.95 13.60 -2.92
N ASP A 21 2.32 12.45 -2.76
CA ASP A 21 1.68 11.75 -3.88
C ASP A 21 0.36 12.46 -4.20
N HIS A 22 -0.34 12.01 -5.23
CA HIS A 22 -1.57 12.67 -5.66
C HIS A 22 -2.77 11.72 -5.53
N ASP A 23 -3.96 12.33 -5.40
CA ASP A 23 -5.20 11.58 -5.26
C ASP A 23 -5.44 10.63 -6.44
N PRO A 24 -6.16 9.54 -6.21
CA PRO A 24 -6.83 9.17 -4.96
C PRO A 24 -5.86 8.59 -3.94
N PRO A 25 -6.26 8.58 -2.63
CA PRO A 25 -5.43 7.94 -1.61
C PRO A 25 -5.15 6.48 -1.95
N HIS A 26 -3.86 6.15 -2.00
CA HIS A 26 -3.44 4.80 -2.40
C HIS A 26 -2.14 4.42 -1.71
N VAL A 27 -1.82 3.14 -1.75
CA VAL A 27 -0.55 2.62 -1.28
C VAL A 27 0.12 1.85 -2.41
N HIS A 28 1.44 1.73 -2.31
CA HIS A 28 2.24 0.99 -3.27
C HIS A 28 2.55 -0.38 -2.68
N VAL A 29 2.56 -1.39 -3.53
CA VAL A 29 2.86 -2.77 -3.13
C VAL A 29 4.10 -3.21 -3.88
N ARG A 30 5.12 -3.62 -3.12
CA ARG A 30 6.33 -4.19 -3.69
C ARG A 30 6.36 -5.68 -3.40
N TYR A 31 6.57 -6.48 -4.43
CA TYR A 31 6.59 -7.92 -4.33
C TYR A 31 7.99 -8.43 -4.67
N GLN A 32 8.64 -9.08 -3.73
CA GLN A 32 10.01 -9.59 -3.85
C GLN A 32 10.95 -8.43 -4.23
N SER A 33 11.86 -8.65 -5.17
CA SER A 33 12.75 -7.59 -5.67
C SER A 33 12.25 -6.98 -6.96
N ASP A 34 10.97 -7.16 -7.29
CA ASP A 34 10.37 -6.60 -8.48
C ASP A 34 10.38 -5.07 -8.37
N VAL A 35 10.86 -4.40 -9.42
CA VAL A 35 10.90 -2.94 -9.45
C VAL A 35 9.53 -2.32 -9.74
N ARG A 36 8.56 -3.12 -10.18
CA ARG A 36 7.23 -2.62 -10.44
C ARG A 36 6.53 -2.29 -9.14
N ASN A 37 5.90 -1.13 -9.09
CA ASN A 37 5.11 -0.70 -7.96
C ASN A 37 3.64 -0.87 -8.29
N TYR A 38 3.03 -1.91 -7.77
CA TYR A 38 1.58 -2.07 -7.88
C TYR A 38 0.93 -1.05 -6.95
N ARG A 39 -0.21 -0.51 -7.35
CA ARG A 39 -0.93 0.48 -6.56
C ARG A 39 -2.34 0.03 -6.31
N ILE A 40 -2.79 0.20 -5.08
CA ILE A 40 -4.16 -0.12 -4.69
C ILE A 40 -4.78 1.08 -3.98
N GLU A 41 -5.98 1.44 -4.38
CA GLU A 41 -6.71 2.54 -3.76
C GLU A 41 -7.20 2.12 -2.38
N ILE A 42 -7.02 3.00 -1.39
CA ILE A 42 -7.33 2.65 0.01
C ILE A 42 -8.82 2.46 0.21
N ARG A 43 -9.65 3.38 -0.29
CA ARG A 43 -11.09 3.37 0.00
C ARG A 43 -11.84 2.26 -0.73
N SER A 44 -11.51 2.04 -1.99
CA SER A 44 -12.24 1.07 -2.84
C SER A 44 -11.57 -0.30 -2.89
N ARG A 45 -10.29 -0.38 -2.51
CA ARG A 45 -9.43 -1.55 -2.70
C ARG A 45 -9.33 -1.94 -4.16
N ARG A 46 -9.47 -0.97 -5.06
CA ARG A 46 -9.32 -1.19 -6.48
C ARG A 46 -7.86 -1.01 -6.89
N TRP A 47 -7.35 -1.92 -7.67
CA TRP A 47 -6.00 -1.82 -8.19
C TRP A 47 -5.97 -0.78 -9.31
N LEU A 48 -5.02 0.17 -9.20
CA LEU A 48 -4.97 1.32 -10.11
C LEU A 48 -4.11 1.04 -11.35
N ARG A 49 -3.40 -0.06 -11.35
CA ARG A 49 -2.53 -0.43 -12.47
C ARG A 49 -3.06 -1.68 -13.15
N PRO A 50 -3.46 -1.59 -14.44
CA PRO A 50 -3.92 -2.76 -15.19
C PRO A 50 -2.78 -3.73 -15.48
N GLY A 51 -3.11 -4.99 -15.82
CA GLY A 51 -2.11 -5.98 -16.22
C GLY A 51 -1.24 -6.45 -15.06
N LEU A 52 -1.83 -6.59 -13.91
CA LEU A 52 -1.14 -6.93 -12.68
C LEU A 52 -0.72 -8.40 -12.69
N ASP A 53 0.56 -8.64 -12.44
CA ASP A 53 1.10 -10.02 -12.38
C ASP A 53 1.17 -10.57 -10.96
N LEU A 54 0.68 -9.81 -9.99
CA LEU A 54 0.68 -10.25 -8.60
C LEU A 54 -0.24 -11.47 -8.45
N PRO A 55 0.23 -12.55 -7.82
CA PRO A 55 -0.61 -13.75 -7.67
C PRO A 55 -1.95 -13.43 -6.98
N PRO A 56 -3.05 -14.06 -7.41
CA PRO A 56 -4.37 -13.75 -6.86
C PRO A 56 -4.47 -13.91 -5.33
N THR A 57 -3.78 -14.89 -4.76
CA THR A 57 -3.76 -15.09 -3.31
C THR A 57 -3.15 -13.87 -2.61
N LEU A 58 -2.06 -13.32 -3.16
CA LEU A 58 -1.41 -12.16 -2.60
C LEU A 58 -2.26 -10.90 -2.78
N ARG A 59 -2.93 -10.77 -3.93
CA ARG A 59 -3.85 -9.66 -4.14
C ARG A 59 -4.96 -9.64 -3.08
N ARG A 60 -5.56 -10.79 -2.83
CA ARG A 60 -6.61 -10.89 -1.81
C ARG A 60 -6.09 -10.58 -0.41
N MET A 61 -4.86 -11.01 -0.12
CA MET A 61 -4.22 -10.71 1.17
C MET A 61 -4.03 -9.21 1.35
N VAL A 62 -3.55 -8.52 0.32
CA VAL A 62 -3.35 -7.07 0.36
C VAL A 62 -4.69 -6.35 0.49
N GLU A 63 -5.68 -6.75 -0.30
CA GLU A 63 -7.02 -6.14 -0.25
C GLU A 63 -7.62 -6.26 1.15
N ALA A 64 -7.53 -7.44 1.76
CA ALA A 64 -8.04 -7.65 3.11
C ALA A 64 -7.29 -6.80 4.15
N TRP A 65 -5.99 -6.70 4.01
CA TRP A 65 -5.18 -5.91 4.92
C TRP A 65 -5.50 -4.41 4.81
N VAL A 66 -5.64 -3.92 3.58
CA VAL A 66 -5.99 -2.51 3.34
C VAL A 66 -7.38 -2.22 3.91
N GLU A 67 -8.34 -3.11 3.70
CA GLU A 67 -9.68 -2.94 4.23
C GLU A 67 -9.66 -2.90 5.77
N ALA A 68 -8.91 -3.80 6.39
CA ALA A 68 -8.83 -3.88 7.85
C ALA A 68 -8.19 -2.63 8.46
N HIS A 69 -7.33 -1.93 7.70
CA HIS A 69 -6.59 -0.79 8.20
C HIS A 69 -6.94 0.51 7.47
N GLU A 70 -8.13 0.59 6.90
CA GLU A 70 -8.51 1.73 6.07
C GLU A 70 -8.38 3.06 6.79
N VAL A 71 -8.91 3.17 8.01
CA VAL A 71 -8.88 4.42 8.77
C VAL A 71 -7.45 4.85 9.06
N GLU A 72 -6.63 3.92 9.52
CA GLU A 72 -5.24 4.18 9.86
C GLU A 72 -4.43 4.56 8.61
N LEU A 73 -4.70 3.90 7.48
CA LEU A 73 -4.01 4.21 6.23
C LEU A 73 -4.38 5.60 5.72
N LEU A 74 -5.64 6.00 5.85
CA LEU A 74 -6.07 7.34 5.45
C LEU A 74 -5.42 8.40 6.34
N GLU A 75 -5.22 8.09 7.62
CA GLU A 75 -4.48 8.97 8.53
C GLU A 75 -3.03 9.13 8.08
N GLN A 76 -2.36 8.02 7.73
CA GLN A 76 -1.00 8.08 7.23
C GLN A 76 -0.92 8.81 5.89
N TRP A 77 -1.91 8.66 5.03
CA TRP A 77 -1.99 9.42 3.79
C TRP A 77 -2.04 10.91 4.08
N SER A 78 -2.86 11.32 5.06
CA SER A 78 -2.93 12.73 5.47
C SER A 78 -1.58 13.23 5.97
N ASN A 79 -0.87 12.41 6.75
CA ASN A 79 0.48 12.75 7.21
C ASN A 79 1.43 12.95 6.04
N ALA A 80 1.38 12.05 5.08
CA ALA A 80 2.25 12.11 3.90
C ALA A 80 1.99 13.37 3.07
N MET A 81 0.72 13.73 2.89
CA MET A 81 0.35 14.92 2.12
C MET A 81 0.72 16.20 2.84
N SER A 82 0.86 16.17 4.16
CA SER A 82 1.21 17.34 4.99
C SER A 82 2.70 17.40 5.32
N GLY A 83 3.50 16.47 4.82
CA GLY A 83 4.92 16.41 5.11
C GLY A 83 5.24 15.90 6.51
N ARG A 84 4.28 15.30 7.20
CA ARG A 84 4.49 14.70 8.51
C ARG A 84 5.01 13.27 8.37
N PRO A 85 5.72 12.74 9.39
CA PRO A 85 6.24 11.38 9.31
C PRO A 85 5.15 10.33 9.12
N ILE A 86 5.47 9.32 8.34
CA ILE A 86 4.60 8.15 8.11
C ILE A 86 5.04 7.05 9.08
N SER A 87 4.07 6.40 9.71
CA SER A 87 4.31 5.30 10.64
C SER A 87 3.75 4.00 10.11
N VAL A 88 4.30 2.90 10.59
CA VAL A 88 3.78 1.56 10.27
C VAL A 88 2.41 1.39 10.91
N VAL A 89 1.47 0.82 10.15
CA VAL A 89 0.10 0.54 10.55
C VAL A 89 0.00 -0.92 10.99
N GLY A 90 -0.77 -1.17 12.01
CA GLY A 90 -0.98 -2.51 12.55
C GLY A 90 -0.02 -2.85 13.67
#